data_aabd4fa6fcf0c89613c81ce51396b6ad
#
_entry.id   aabd4fa6fcf0c89613c81ce51396b6ad
#
_cell.length_a   1.000
_cell.length_b   1.000
_cell.length_c   1.000
_cell.angle_alpha   90.00
_cell.angle_beta   90.00
_cell.angle_gamma   90.00
#
_symmetry.space_group_name_H-M   'P 1'
#
loop_
_entity.id
_entity.type
_entity.pdbx_description
1 polymer ?
#
loop_
_entity_poly.entity_id
_entity_poly.type
_entity_poly.pdbx_seq_one_letter_code
_entity_poly.pdbx_strand_id
1 'polypeptide(L)'
;EIFPFVYDEKFLFYSAKSNTGIMNLKLAINSVDIRWHVRNLPNPFNGNNDDFSFHLNNGLDYGFLSSNRPNGKGDDDLYVFRFTPKIEGLPDKYTYSPTDTLIVSTNGVLANDEKQLFANDPLTALFQKKIELNQNVKHGKIKLNSNGSFLYKNNTPLKEIDSFSYIINSKYGKSNPVKVILDRSTISLDKLPENLQQTFLPIYYNYNDSDLLLNYKNRVDAVALAMNENPQLVVEVSSYSDCRGKRKYNLELSEQRNQTIINYVKNAIDKPERVFGKGYGEDRINGNDTKDYIILGGTFESFNLVEERK
;
A
#
# COMPACT_ATOMS: atom_id res chain seq x y z
N GLU A 1 -25.64 30.00 11.15
CA GLU A 1 -24.57 29.37 11.92
C GLU A 1 -24.42 30.06 13.26
N ILE A 2 -24.48 29.32 14.34
CA ILE A 2 -24.46 29.82 15.71
C ILE A 2 -23.66 28.90 16.65
N PHE A 3 -23.36 29.41 17.85
CA PHE A 3 -22.66 28.67 18.90
C PHE A 3 -21.28 28.10 18.48
N PRO A 4 -20.33 28.94 17.99
CA PRO A 4 -19.02 28.44 17.62
C PRO A 4 -18.20 28.05 18.85
N PHE A 5 -17.50 26.91 18.77
CA PHE A 5 -16.52 26.47 19.76
C PHE A 5 -15.26 26.00 19.04
N VAL A 6 -14.12 26.60 19.35
CA VAL A 6 -12.82 26.27 18.76
C VAL A 6 -12.04 25.37 19.70
N TYR A 7 -11.54 24.25 19.18
CA TYR A 7 -10.65 23.36 19.90
C TYR A 7 -9.32 23.23 19.14
N ASP A 8 -8.20 23.44 19.83
CA ASP A 8 -6.82 23.27 19.32
C ASP A 8 -6.56 24.02 17.98
N GLU A 9 -7.16 25.21 17.80
CA GLU A 9 -7.02 26.10 16.62
C GLU A 9 -7.34 25.44 15.26
N LYS A 10 -7.55 24.13 15.23
CA LYS A 10 -7.78 23.34 14.01
C LYS A 10 -9.21 22.87 13.86
N PHE A 11 -9.95 22.82 14.96
CA PHE A 11 -11.29 22.25 15.01
C PHE A 11 -12.29 23.31 15.41
N LEU A 12 -13.25 23.57 14.53
CA LEU A 12 -14.37 24.48 14.81
C LEU A 12 -15.66 23.67 14.87
N PHE A 13 -16.26 23.61 16.05
CA PHE A 13 -17.62 23.11 16.23
C PHE A 13 -18.59 24.27 16.13
N TYR A 14 -19.71 24.07 15.48
CA TYR A 14 -20.78 25.05 15.36
C TYR A 14 -22.10 24.37 15.06
N SER A 15 -23.19 25.12 15.22
CA SER A 15 -24.53 24.63 14.93
C SER A 15 -25.08 25.34 13.69
N ALA A 16 -25.73 24.60 12.81
CA ALA A 16 -26.37 25.15 11.63
C ALA A 16 -27.64 24.37 11.26
N LYS A 17 -28.64 25.06 10.75
CA LYS A 17 -29.88 24.44 10.28
C LYS A 17 -29.63 23.52 9.10
N SER A 18 -30.23 22.35 9.15
CA SER A 18 -30.32 21.42 8.03
C SER A 18 -31.34 21.90 6.99
N ASN A 19 -31.43 21.20 5.89
CA ASN A 19 -32.48 21.47 4.87
C ASN A 19 -33.91 21.23 5.41
N THR A 20 -34.06 20.47 6.50
CA THR A 20 -35.35 20.24 7.17
C THR A 20 -35.64 21.27 8.25
N GLY A 21 -34.77 22.26 8.45
CA GLY A 21 -34.88 23.29 9.46
C GLY A 21 -34.40 22.90 10.86
N ILE A 22 -34.01 21.65 11.08
CA ILE A 22 -33.47 21.14 12.35
C ILE A 22 -32.04 21.64 12.54
N MET A 23 -31.70 22.09 13.76
CA MET A 23 -30.37 22.52 14.13
C MET A 23 -29.48 21.31 14.33
N ASN A 24 -28.33 21.28 13.62
CA ASN A 24 -27.37 20.19 13.71
C ASN A 24 -25.96 20.71 14.08
N LEU A 25 -25.29 19.92 14.88
CA LEU A 25 -23.88 20.12 15.24
C LEU A 25 -22.98 19.72 14.06
N LYS A 26 -22.04 20.58 13.76
CA LYS A 26 -21.04 20.40 12.70
C LYS A 26 -19.63 20.53 13.25
N LEU A 27 -18.73 19.78 12.66
CA LEU A 27 -17.29 19.94 12.87
C LEU A 27 -16.65 20.37 11.55
N ALA A 28 -15.96 21.51 11.59
CA ALA A 28 -15.08 21.94 10.52
C ALA A 28 -13.61 21.74 10.97
N ILE A 29 -12.82 21.12 10.12
CA ILE A 29 -11.40 20.87 10.35
C ILE A 29 -10.60 21.70 9.37
N ASN A 30 -9.65 22.48 9.87
CA ASN A 30 -8.67 23.19 9.07
C ASN A 30 -7.53 22.23 8.67
N SER A 31 -7.44 21.90 7.40
CA SER A 31 -6.34 21.11 6.86
C SER A 31 -5.15 21.99 6.48
N VAL A 32 -4.00 21.37 6.25
CA VAL A 32 -2.76 22.02 5.79
C VAL A 32 -2.96 22.87 4.52
N ASP A 33 -3.99 22.55 3.72
CA ASP A 33 -4.34 23.26 2.47
C ASP A 33 -5.20 24.49 2.67
N ILE A 34 -5.36 25.00 3.91
CA ILE A 34 -6.19 26.16 4.27
C ILE A 34 -7.68 25.98 3.87
N ARG A 35 -8.13 24.76 3.66
CA ARG A 35 -9.51 24.42 3.37
C ARG A 35 -10.19 23.81 4.59
N TRP A 36 -11.38 24.33 4.89
CA TRP A 36 -12.20 23.76 5.94
C TRP A 36 -12.99 22.57 5.42
N HIS A 37 -12.77 21.40 6.01
CA HIS A 37 -13.57 20.21 5.75
C HIS A 37 -14.68 20.11 6.78
N VAL A 38 -15.92 20.28 6.33
CA VAL A 38 -17.10 20.30 7.21
C VAL A 38 -17.80 18.94 7.18
N ARG A 39 -18.16 18.43 8.37
CA ARG A 39 -18.94 17.21 8.57
C ARG A 39 -20.01 17.45 9.63
N ASN A 40 -21.15 16.76 9.49
CA ASN A 40 -22.11 16.66 10.58
C ASN A 40 -21.55 15.71 11.64
N LEU A 41 -21.77 16.00 12.92
CA LEU A 41 -21.51 15.00 13.95
C LEU A 41 -22.50 13.85 13.81
N PRO A 42 -22.07 12.59 14.06
CA PRO A 42 -22.93 11.43 13.97
C PRO A 42 -23.91 11.34 15.18
N ASN A 43 -24.83 10.40 15.13
CA ASN A 43 -25.58 9.97 16.32
C ASN A 43 -24.57 9.45 17.39
N PRO A 44 -24.73 9.79 18.68
CA PRO A 44 -25.89 10.42 19.31
C PRO A 44 -25.85 11.95 19.40
N PHE A 45 -24.86 12.61 18.79
CA PHE A 45 -24.73 14.07 18.87
C PHE A 45 -25.83 14.79 18.09
N ASN A 46 -26.08 14.33 16.84
CA ASN A 46 -27.20 14.78 16.05
C ASN A 46 -28.28 13.72 15.98
N GLY A 47 -29.52 14.13 16.12
CA GLY A 47 -30.70 13.31 16.04
C GLY A 47 -31.77 13.89 15.13
N ASN A 48 -33.04 13.65 15.46
CA ASN A 48 -34.21 14.21 14.79
C ASN A 48 -34.71 15.51 15.45
N ASN A 49 -33.94 16.05 16.39
CA ASN A 49 -34.25 17.21 17.21
C ASN A 49 -33.19 18.29 16.99
N ASP A 50 -33.45 19.49 17.51
CA ASP A 50 -32.42 20.53 17.53
C ASP A 50 -31.29 20.14 18.48
N ASP A 51 -30.07 20.03 17.93
CA ASP A 51 -28.85 19.74 18.67
C ASP A 51 -27.85 20.90 18.44
N PHE A 52 -27.39 21.54 19.51
CA PHE A 52 -26.61 22.77 19.42
C PHE A 52 -25.69 22.99 20.61
N SER A 53 -24.89 24.06 20.58
CA SER A 53 -24.05 24.49 21.68
C SER A 53 -23.07 23.44 22.19
N PHE A 54 -22.32 22.85 21.23
CA PHE A 54 -21.34 21.80 21.56
C PHE A 54 -20.10 22.36 22.25
N HIS A 55 -19.66 21.68 23.31
CA HIS A 55 -18.46 22.04 24.03
C HIS A 55 -17.70 20.78 24.49
N LEU A 56 -16.36 20.82 24.40
CA LEU A 56 -15.46 19.77 24.89
C LEU A 56 -14.58 20.32 26.00
N ASN A 57 -14.30 19.48 27.00
CA ASN A 57 -13.24 19.82 27.93
C ASN A 57 -11.86 19.61 27.31
N ASN A 58 -10.82 20.28 27.84
CA ASN A 58 -9.45 20.17 27.34
C ASN A 58 -8.90 18.74 27.37
N GLY A 59 -9.43 17.91 28.24
CA GLY A 59 -9.06 16.49 28.37
C GLY A 59 -9.62 15.60 27.28
N LEU A 60 -10.62 16.05 26.49
CA LEU A 60 -11.35 15.23 25.52
C LEU A 60 -12.00 13.97 26.09
N ASP A 61 -12.33 13.93 27.36
CA ASP A 61 -12.96 12.80 28.03
C ASP A 61 -14.45 13.00 28.28
N TYR A 62 -14.90 14.25 28.30
CA TYR A 62 -16.33 14.60 28.36
C TYR A 62 -16.62 15.94 27.68
N GLY A 63 -17.88 16.19 27.42
CA GLY A 63 -18.36 17.46 26.88
C GLY A 63 -19.83 17.67 27.19
N PHE A 64 -20.36 18.78 26.65
CA PHE A 64 -21.74 19.20 26.79
C PHE A 64 -22.33 19.52 25.43
N LEU A 65 -23.61 19.33 25.28
CA LEU A 65 -24.41 19.83 24.18
C LEU A 65 -25.80 20.23 24.70
N SER A 66 -26.45 21.16 24.02
CA SER A 66 -27.86 21.48 24.26
C SER A 66 -28.75 20.80 23.22
N SER A 67 -29.92 20.34 23.63
CA SER A 67 -30.86 19.70 22.72
C SER A 67 -32.28 19.75 23.28
N ASN A 68 -33.28 19.84 22.37
CA ASN A 68 -34.68 19.68 22.68
C ASN A 68 -35.20 18.25 22.46
N ARG A 69 -34.29 17.26 22.56
CA ARG A 69 -34.67 15.85 22.41
C ARG A 69 -35.63 15.39 23.50
N PRO A 70 -36.51 14.41 23.20
CA PRO A 70 -37.51 13.94 24.16
C PRO A 70 -36.87 13.34 25.43
N ASN A 71 -37.62 13.41 26.52
CA ASN A 71 -37.26 12.97 27.88
C ASN A 71 -36.32 13.94 28.63
N GLY A 72 -36.18 15.18 28.16
CA GLY A 72 -35.63 16.26 28.94
C GLY A 72 -36.59 16.83 29.96
N LYS A 73 -36.18 17.89 30.68
CA LYS A 73 -36.98 18.57 31.70
C LYS A 73 -37.65 19.84 31.18
N GLY A 74 -37.16 20.38 30.07
CA GLY A 74 -37.61 21.65 29.45
C GLY A 74 -37.70 21.49 27.95
N ASP A 75 -37.81 22.65 27.24
CA ASP A 75 -37.78 22.69 25.79
C ASP A 75 -36.35 22.43 25.30
N ASP A 76 -35.35 23.06 25.90
CA ASP A 76 -33.94 22.91 25.64
C ASP A 76 -33.24 22.46 26.92
N ASP A 77 -32.56 21.33 26.90
CA ASP A 77 -31.84 20.78 28.04
C ASP A 77 -30.33 20.66 27.74
N LEU A 78 -29.51 20.72 28.82
CA LEU A 78 -28.08 20.50 28.74
C LEU A 78 -27.75 19.04 28.98
N TYR A 79 -27.09 18.41 28.01
CA TYR A 79 -26.66 17.00 28.06
C TYR A 79 -25.16 16.91 28.25
N VAL A 80 -24.74 16.04 29.14
CA VAL A 80 -23.33 15.66 29.34
C VAL A 80 -23.06 14.38 28.58
N PHE A 81 -21.96 14.33 27.85
CA PHE A 81 -21.50 13.10 27.19
C PHE A 81 -20.05 12.79 27.61
N ARG A 82 -19.71 11.50 27.56
CA ARG A 82 -18.34 11.02 27.76
C ARG A 82 -17.83 10.40 26.48
N PHE A 83 -16.56 10.65 26.21
CA PHE A 83 -15.87 10.05 25.08
C PHE A 83 -15.24 8.74 25.46
N THR A 84 -15.53 7.69 24.68
CA THR A 84 -14.82 6.41 24.68
C THR A 84 -14.44 6.07 23.25
N PRO A 85 -13.45 6.76 22.68
CA PRO A 85 -13.09 6.57 21.27
C PRO A 85 -12.58 5.16 21.04
N LYS A 86 -13.05 4.53 19.97
CA LYS A 86 -12.53 3.27 19.50
C LYS A 86 -11.27 3.56 18.68
N ILE A 87 -10.13 3.00 19.10
CA ILE A 87 -8.87 3.15 18.39
C ILE A 87 -8.74 1.99 17.41
N GLU A 88 -8.91 2.28 16.13
CA GLU A 88 -8.86 1.31 15.05
C GLU A 88 -7.95 1.83 13.93
N GLY A 89 -7.38 0.89 13.16
CA GLY A 89 -6.70 1.15 11.92
C GLY A 89 -7.20 0.20 10.84
N LEU A 90 -7.09 0.60 9.60
CA LEU A 90 -7.49 -0.16 8.42
C LEU A 90 -6.27 -0.79 7.77
N PRO A 91 -6.38 -2.01 7.25
CA PRO A 91 -5.28 -2.66 6.54
C PRO A 91 -4.81 -1.85 5.34
N ASP A 92 -3.50 -1.86 5.12
CA ASP A 92 -2.85 -1.17 4.01
C ASP A 92 -2.25 -2.13 3.01
N LYS A 93 -2.12 -1.67 1.78
CA LYS A 93 -1.37 -2.35 0.74
C LYS A 93 -0.51 -1.36 -0.03
N TYR A 94 0.78 -1.67 -0.13
CA TYR A 94 1.75 -0.91 -0.93
C TYR A 94 2.43 -1.82 -1.93
N THR A 95 2.80 -1.24 -3.06
CA THR A 95 3.59 -1.92 -4.08
C THR A 95 5.03 -1.45 -4.00
N TYR A 96 6.00 -2.36 -4.13
CA TYR A 96 7.43 -2.04 -4.08
C TYR A 96 8.18 -2.59 -5.28
N SER A 97 9.27 -1.91 -5.66
CA SER A 97 10.28 -2.42 -6.58
C SER A 97 11.27 -3.33 -5.85
N PRO A 98 11.64 -4.48 -6.42
CA PRO A 98 12.59 -5.39 -5.78
C PRO A 98 14.01 -4.82 -5.60
N THR A 99 14.38 -3.79 -6.36
CA THR A 99 15.71 -3.19 -6.35
C THR A 99 15.79 -1.88 -5.58
N ASP A 100 14.68 -1.16 -5.47
CA ASP A 100 14.65 0.16 -4.87
C ASP A 100 14.12 0.14 -3.43
N THR A 101 14.29 1.26 -2.75
CA THR A 101 13.68 1.47 -1.44
C THR A 101 12.32 2.09 -1.63
N LEU A 102 11.27 1.40 -1.18
CA LEU A 102 9.93 2.00 -1.08
C LEU A 102 9.96 3.10 -0.02
N ILE A 103 9.62 4.32 -0.43
CA ILE A 103 9.53 5.49 0.44
C ILE A 103 8.06 5.91 0.53
N VAL A 104 7.48 5.80 1.71
CA VAL A 104 6.11 6.23 1.98
C VAL A 104 6.16 7.45 2.91
N SER A 105 5.66 8.56 2.41
CA SER A 105 5.74 9.87 3.06
C SER A 105 4.82 10.00 4.28
N THR A 106 4.77 11.18 4.86
CA THR A 106 3.94 11.54 6.03
C THR A 106 2.49 11.07 5.88
N ASN A 107 1.92 10.64 6.98
CA ASN A 107 0.64 9.95 7.12
C ASN A 107 0.60 8.52 6.57
N GLY A 108 1.48 8.13 5.70
CA GLY A 108 1.72 6.76 5.24
C GLY A 108 0.60 5.76 5.55
N VAL A 109 0.87 4.85 6.47
CA VAL A 109 -0.10 3.82 6.90
C VAL A 109 -1.33 4.38 7.68
N LEU A 110 -1.38 5.66 7.99
CA LEU A 110 -2.55 6.33 8.59
C LEU A 110 -3.42 7.06 7.55
N ALA A 111 -3.01 7.11 6.29
CA ALA A 111 -3.69 7.93 5.27
C ALA A 111 -5.11 7.41 4.93
N ASN A 112 -5.30 6.10 4.87
CA ASN A 112 -6.60 5.47 4.69
C ASN A 112 -7.46 5.56 5.96
N ASP A 113 -6.85 5.44 7.13
CA ASP A 113 -7.49 5.58 8.43
C ASP A 113 -8.13 6.96 8.60
N GLU A 114 -7.36 8.02 8.34
CA GLU A 114 -7.84 9.40 8.47
C GLU A 114 -9.01 9.66 7.53
N LYS A 115 -8.93 9.20 6.28
CA LYS A 115 -9.97 9.44 5.29
C LYS A 115 -11.27 8.70 5.60
N GLN A 116 -11.20 7.43 5.97
CA GLN A 116 -12.38 6.57 6.13
C GLN A 116 -12.97 6.66 7.54
N LEU A 117 -12.14 6.68 8.59
CA LEU A 117 -12.61 6.81 9.96
C LEU A 117 -13.18 8.20 10.21
N PHE A 118 -12.55 9.26 9.67
CA PHE A 118 -13.09 10.61 9.74
C PHE A 118 -14.44 10.77 9.03
N ALA A 119 -14.68 10.03 7.93
CA ALA A 119 -15.97 10.05 7.25
C ALA A 119 -17.08 9.44 8.10
N ASN A 120 -16.77 8.43 8.91
CA ASN A 120 -17.72 7.70 9.75
C ASN A 120 -17.86 8.31 11.15
N ASP A 121 -16.75 8.75 11.74
CA ASP A 121 -16.68 9.40 13.04
C ASP A 121 -15.68 10.56 13.01
N PRO A 122 -16.16 11.80 12.72
CA PRO A 122 -15.30 12.96 12.59
C PRO A 122 -14.54 13.32 13.87
N LEU A 123 -14.99 12.87 15.03
CA LEU A 123 -14.31 13.14 16.30
C LEU A 123 -13.00 12.36 16.45
N THR A 124 -12.77 11.31 15.68
CA THR A 124 -11.51 10.56 15.67
C THR A 124 -10.31 11.42 15.24
N ALA A 125 -10.56 12.48 14.47
CA ALA A 125 -9.52 13.43 14.06
C ALA A 125 -8.93 14.26 15.23
N LEU A 126 -9.66 14.39 16.35
CA LEU A 126 -9.21 15.13 17.53
C LEU A 126 -8.09 14.41 18.29
N PHE A 127 -7.87 13.11 18.05
CA PHE A 127 -6.96 12.32 18.84
C PHE A 127 -5.58 12.23 18.22
N GLN A 128 -4.56 12.65 18.97
CA GLN A 128 -3.17 12.41 18.59
C GLN A 128 -2.88 10.91 18.61
N LYS A 129 -2.42 10.41 17.48
CA LYS A 129 -2.07 9.02 17.26
C LYS A 129 -0.56 8.89 17.06
N LYS A 130 0.04 7.89 17.68
CA LYS A 130 1.41 7.46 17.42
C LYS A 130 1.38 6.01 17.05
N ILE A 131 2.14 5.62 16.04
CA ILE A 131 2.23 4.21 15.67
C ILE A 131 3.53 3.60 16.15
N GLU A 132 3.45 2.31 16.40
CA GLU A 132 4.54 1.49 16.87
C GLU A 132 4.55 0.18 16.07
N LEU A 133 5.72 -0.25 15.63
CA LEU A 133 5.88 -1.51 14.92
C LEU A 133 5.53 -2.68 15.85
N ASN A 134 4.59 -3.53 15.45
CA ASN A 134 4.18 -4.72 16.20
C ASN A 134 4.87 -5.98 15.66
N GLN A 135 4.82 -6.21 14.35
CA GLN A 135 5.48 -7.33 13.69
C GLN A 135 6.35 -6.82 12.55
N ASN A 136 7.60 -7.27 12.52
CA ASN A 136 8.56 -6.87 11.50
C ASN A 136 8.34 -7.62 10.17
N VAL A 137 8.89 -7.09 9.09
CA VAL A 137 9.00 -7.75 7.78
C VAL A 137 9.89 -9.00 7.87
N LYS A 138 9.67 -9.96 6.96
CA LYS A 138 10.44 -11.21 6.89
C LYS A 138 11.53 -11.19 5.81
N HIS A 139 11.29 -10.47 4.73
CA HIS A 139 12.09 -10.53 3.50
C HIS A 139 12.81 -9.24 3.17
N GLY A 140 12.86 -8.29 4.12
CA GLY A 140 13.47 -7.00 3.93
C GLY A 140 13.89 -6.32 5.23
N LYS A 141 14.09 -5.01 5.12
CA LYS A 141 14.31 -4.10 6.26
C LYS A 141 13.26 -3.00 6.21
N ILE A 142 12.64 -2.70 7.34
CA ILE A 142 11.68 -1.61 7.48
C ILE A 142 12.17 -0.61 8.53
N LYS A 143 11.93 0.67 8.26
CA LYS A 143 12.01 1.76 9.24
C LYS A 143 10.66 2.45 9.27
N LEU A 144 9.86 2.17 10.30
CA LEU A 144 8.55 2.79 10.51
C LEU A 144 8.70 3.95 11.49
N ASN A 145 8.17 5.12 11.14
CA ASN A 145 8.14 6.30 11.98
C ASN A 145 6.80 6.45 12.69
N SER A 146 6.77 7.12 13.84
CA SER A 146 5.56 7.30 14.67
C SER A 146 4.43 8.08 13.99
N ASN A 147 4.70 8.79 12.90
CA ASN A 147 3.74 9.54 12.08
C ASN A 147 3.17 8.74 10.89
N GLY A 148 3.46 7.45 10.79
CA GLY A 148 2.95 6.59 9.70
C GLY A 148 3.84 6.48 8.47
N SER A 149 4.81 7.37 8.30
CA SER A 149 5.77 7.25 7.20
C SER A 149 6.72 6.07 7.40
N PHE A 150 7.16 5.45 6.31
CA PHE A 150 8.13 4.36 6.42
C PHE A 150 9.03 4.23 5.20
N LEU A 151 10.15 3.55 5.41
CA LEU A 151 11.07 3.09 4.38
C LEU A 151 11.07 1.55 4.41
N TYR A 152 10.97 0.93 3.25
CA TYR A 152 11.12 -0.52 3.13
C TYR A 152 12.10 -0.86 2.01
N LYS A 153 13.04 -1.75 2.28
CA LYS A 153 13.96 -2.31 1.29
C LYS A 153 13.89 -3.82 1.33
N ASN A 154 13.56 -4.43 0.20
CA ASN A 154 13.57 -5.88 0.05
C ASN A 154 15.03 -6.40 0.00
N ASN A 155 15.29 -7.50 0.68
CA ASN A 155 16.59 -8.21 0.64
C ASN A 155 16.49 -9.56 -0.09
N THR A 156 15.29 -9.93 -0.54
CA THR A 156 15.00 -11.22 -1.16
C THR A 156 14.15 -11.00 -2.41
N PRO A 157 14.74 -10.59 -3.54
CA PRO A 157 14.01 -10.16 -4.74
C PRO A 157 12.99 -11.17 -5.27
N LEU A 158 13.24 -12.48 -5.07
CA LEU A 158 12.34 -13.55 -5.51
C LEU A 158 11.07 -13.72 -4.67
N LYS A 159 10.94 -13.00 -3.53
CA LYS A 159 9.72 -13.02 -2.72
C LYS A 159 8.78 -11.94 -3.20
N GLU A 160 7.56 -12.34 -3.57
CA GLU A 160 6.55 -11.45 -4.13
C GLU A 160 5.83 -10.63 -3.07
N ILE A 161 5.64 -11.22 -1.90
CA ILE A 161 4.87 -10.60 -0.81
C ILE A 161 5.70 -10.60 0.47
N ASP A 162 5.75 -9.44 1.12
CA ASP A 162 6.18 -9.27 2.50
C ASP A 162 5.07 -8.57 3.30
N SER A 163 5.18 -8.54 4.59
CA SER A 163 4.20 -7.84 5.43
C SER A 163 4.77 -7.46 6.78
N PHE A 164 4.22 -6.40 7.34
CA PHE A 164 4.43 -6.03 8.73
C PHE A 164 3.08 -5.68 9.39
N SER A 165 3.08 -5.48 10.68
CA SER A 165 1.94 -4.91 11.38
C SER A 165 2.36 -3.82 12.35
N TYR A 166 1.45 -2.90 12.60
CA TYR A 166 1.64 -1.81 13.55
C TYR A 166 0.46 -1.72 14.52
N ILE A 167 0.67 -1.00 15.62
CA ILE A 167 -0.36 -0.66 16.60
C ILE A 167 -0.47 0.86 16.67
N ILE A 168 -1.69 1.35 16.69
CA ILE A 168 -1.97 2.77 16.95
C ILE A 168 -2.07 2.97 18.45
N ASN A 169 -1.25 3.83 19.02
CA ASN A 169 -1.28 4.25 20.41
C ASN A 169 -1.92 5.63 20.55
N SER A 170 -2.82 5.78 21.48
CA SER A 170 -3.39 7.06 21.89
C SER A 170 -3.51 7.11 23.41
N LYS A 171 -3.86 8.28 23.95
CA LYS A 171 -4.15 8.41 25.38
C LYS A 171 -5.37 7.56 25.85
N TYR A 172 -6.21 7.11 24.93
CA TYR A 172 -7.41 6.33 25.21
C TYR A 172 -7.21 4.82 25.07
N GLY A 173 -6.04 4.39 24.67
CA GLY A 173 -5.70 2.98 24.50
C GLY A 173 -4.94 2.68 23.22
N LYS A 174 -4.96 1.41 22.88
CA LYS A 174 -4.27 0.84 21.73
C LYS A 174 -5.25 0.20 20.76
N SER A 175 -4.95 0.24 19.46
CA SER A 175 -5.68 -0.55 18.47
C SER A 175 -5.32 -2.03 18.56
N ASN A 176 -6.11 -2.88 17.90
CA ASN A 176 -5.63 -4.18 17.46
C ASN A 176 -4.47 -4.00 16.46
N PRO A 177 -3.62 -5.03 16.28
CA PRO A 177 -2.58 -4.98 15.24
C PRO A 177 -3.18 -4.77 13.84
N VAL A 178 -2.68 -3.78 13.12
CA VAL A 178 -3.09 -3.44 11.76
C VAL A 178 -2.08 -4.01 10.78
N LYS A 179 -2.53 -4.78 9.81
CA LYS A 179 -1.68 -5.45 8.84
C LYS A 179 -1.39 -4.55 7.64
N VAL A 180 -0.12 -4.51 7.24
CA VAL A 180 0.35 -3.89 6.00
C VAL A 180 0.91 -4.96 5.09
N ILE A 181 0.43 -5.01 3.85
CA ILE A 181 0.92 -5.91 2.81
C ILE A 181 1.83 -5.12 1.88
N LEU A 182 3.02 -5.65 1.66
CA LEU A 182 4.00 -5.15 0.72
C LEU A 182 4.05 -6.13 -0.45
N ASP A 183 3.52 -5.70 -1.60
CA ASP A 183 3.40 -6.52 -2.80
C ASP A 183 4.43 -6.07 -3.84
N ARG A 184 5.13 -7.03 -4.44
CA ARG A 184 6.10 -6.71 -5.48
C ARG A 184 5.37 -6.22 -6.74
N SER A 185 5.81 -5.09 -7.28
CA SER A 185 5.30 -4.64 -8.58
C SER A 185 5.71 -5.62 -9.66
N THR A 186 4.75 -6.15 -10.40
CA THR A 186 4.95 -7.00 -11.56
C THR A 186 4.09 -6.50 -12.70
N ILE A 187 4.64 -6.51 -13.89
CA ILE A 187 3.88 -6.27 -15.13
C ILE A 187 3.84 -7.57 -15.91
N SER A 188 2.65 -7.95 -16.33
CA SER A 188 2.46 -9.04 -17.28
C SER A 188 2.99 -8.66 -18.66
N LEU A 189 3.56 -9.62 -19.40
CA LEU A 189 4.16 -9.38 -20.72
C LEU A 189 3.21 -8.71 -21.72
N ASP A 190 1.92 -9.03 -21.65
CA ASP A 190 0.88 -8.43 -22.49
C ASP A 190 0.64 -6.93 -22.25
N LYS A 191 1.11 -6.42 -21.09
CA LYS A 191 1.05 -4.98 -20.75
C LYS A 191 2.31 -4.21 -21.09
N LEU A 192 3.36 -4.88 -21.58
CA LEU A 192 4.55 -4.21 -22.08
C LEU A 192 4.26 -3.55 -23.43
N PRO A 193 4.98 -2.47 -23.78
CA PRO A 193 5.01 -1.96 -25.15
C PRO A 193 5.31 -3.09 -26.14
N GLU A 194 4.66 -3.10 -27.31
CA GLU A 194 4.72 -4.19 -28.27
C GLU A 194 6.17 -4.51 -28.71
N ASN A 195 7.01 -3.49 -28.85
CA ASN A 195 8.44 -3.64 -29.16
C ASN A 195 9.22 -4.40 -28.08
N LEU A 196 8.78 -4.33 -26.80
CA LEU A 196 9.41 -5.05 -25.71
C LEU A 196 8.84 -6.47 -25.54
N GLN A 197 7.57 -6.71 -25.88
CA GLN A 197 6.96 -8.04 -25.75
C GLN A 197 7.74 -9.10 -26.52
N GLN A 198 8.19 -8.80 -27.73
CA GLN A 198 8.98 -9.72 -28.55
C GLN A 198 10.38 -10.00 -27.96
N THR A 199 10.93 -9.06 -27.21
CA THR A 199 12.23 -9.20 -26.54
C THR A 199 12.19 -10.24 -25.42
N PHE A 200 11.07 -10.34 -24.71
CA PHE A 200 10.91 -11.21 -23.54
C PHE A 200 10.25 -12.57 -23.85
N LEU A 201 10.32 -13.03 -25.07
CA LEU A 201 9.83 -14.36 -25.46
C LEU A 201 10.71 -15.48 -24.86
N PRO A 202 10.15 -16.70 -24.64
CA PRO A 202 10.89 -17.82 -24.09
C PRO A 202 12.14 -18.20 -24.90
N ILE A 203 13.18 -18.61 -24.19
CA ILE A 203 14.43 -19.16 -24.73
C ILE A 203 14.44 -20.66 -24.45
N TYR A 204 14.82 -21.45 -25.43
CA TYR A 204 14.87 -22.91 -25.33
C TYR A 204 16.31 -23.40 -25.37
N TYR A 205 16.55 -24.54 -24.72
CA TYR A 205 17.85 -25.20 -24.66
C TYR A 205 17.84 -26.53 -25.42
N ASN A 206 19.03 -26.98 -25.78
CA ASN A 206 19.21 -28.36 -26.20
C ASN A 206 18.98 -29.32 -25.04
N TYR A 207 18.73 -30.59 -25.37
CA TYR A 207 18.60 -31.64 -24.39
C TYR A 207 19.85 -31.73 -23.53
N ASN A 208 19.66 -31.71 -22.20
CA ASN A 208 20.73 -31.88 -21.22
C ASN A 208 21.84 -30.78 -21.32
N ASP A 209 21.49 -29.59 -21.76
CA ASP A 209 22.42 -28.50 -22.00
C ASP A 209 21.97 -27.25 -21.24
N SER A 210 22.95 -26.44 -20.80
CA SER A 210 22.72 -25.17 -20.11
C SER A 210 23.39 -23.99 -20.83
N ASP A 211 24.03 -24.21 -21.97
CA ASP A 211 24.69 -23.17 -22.74
C ASP A 211 23.67 -22.37 -23.54
N LEU A 212 23.86 -21.04 -23.58
CA LEU A 212 23.03 -20.16 -24.40
C LEU A 212 23.28 -20.44 -25.88
N LEU A 213 22.25 -20.94 -26.57
CA LEU A 213 22.31 -21.21 -27.99
C LEU A 213 22.51 -19.90 -28.79
N LEU A 214 23.34 -20.01 -29.83
CA LEU A 214 23.71 -18.86 -30.64
C LEU A 214 22.52 -18.13 -31.29
N ASN A 215 21.47 -18.86 -31.64
CA ASN A 215 20.24 -18.29 -32.21
C ASN A 215 19.41 -17.47 -31.20
N TYR A 216 19.63 -17.64 -29.90
CA TYR A 216 18.99 -16.83 -28.86
C TYR A 216 19.84 -15.69 -28.32
N LYS A 217 21.13 -15.65 -28.69
CA LYS A 217 22.05 -14.62 -28.22
C LYS A 217 21.54 -13.21 -28.50
N ASN A 218 21.12 -12.94 -29.73
CA ASN A 218 20.58 -11.61 -30.13
C ASN A 218 19.35 -11.22 -29.29
N ARG A 219 18.55 -12.19 -28.83
CA ARG A 219 17.40 -11.91 -27.97
C ARG A 219 17.84 -11.51 -26.57
N VAL A 220 18.85 -12.19 -26.00
CA VAL A 220 19.40 -11.85 -24.69
C VAL A 220 20.12 -10.50 -24.73
N ASP A 221 20.82 -10.20 -25.85
CA ASP A 221 21.42 -8.88 -26.09
C ASP A 221 20.32 -7.79 -26.13
N ALA A 222 19.17 -8.07 -26.77
CA ALA A 222 18.04 -7.14 -26.80
C ALA A 222 17.42 -6.92 -25.40
N VAL A 223 17.39 -7.95 -24.55
CA VAL A 223 16.98 -7.79 -23.12
C VAL A 223 17.93 -6.83 -22.40
N ALA A 224 19.23 -7.03 -22.53
CA ALA A 224 20.22 -6.17 -21.90
C ALA A 224 20.13 -4.71 -22.41
N LEU A 225 19.94 -4.53 -23.72
CA LEU A 225 19.72 -3.21 -24.32
C LEU A 225 18.45 -2.55 -23.77
N ALA A 226 17.33 -3.27 -23.75
CA ALA A 226 16.07 -2.77 -23.20
C ALA A 226 16.21 -2.37 -21.71
N MET A 227 16.99 -3.11 -20.93
CA MET A 227 17.27 -2.77 -19.53
C MET A 227 18.14 -1.51 -19.38
N ASN A 228 19.09 -1.28 -20.28
CA ASN A 228 19.93 -0.07 -20.27
C ASN A 228 19.13 1.17 -20.73
N GLU A 229 18.27 1.02 -21.73
CA GLU A 229 17.38 2.10 -22.19
C GLU A 229 16.27 2.44 -21.20
N ASN A 230 15.89 1.48 -20.35
CA ASN A 230 14.84 1.64 -19.34
C ASN A 230 15.39 1.37 -17.93
N PRO A 231 15.95 2.39 -17.24
CA PRO A 231 16.62 2.22 -15.95
C PRO A 231 15.76 1.63 -14.82
N GLN A 232 14.41 1.76 -14.91
CA GLN A 232 13.48 1.14 -13.95
C GLN A 232 13.09 -0.29 -14.32
N LEU A 233 13.49 -0.81 -15.48
CA LEU A 233 13.18 -2.18 -15.86
C LEU A 233 13.98 -3.16 -15.00
N VAL A 234 13.28 -4.02 -14.28
CA VAL A 234 13.82 -5.11 -13.49
C VAL A 234 13.35 -6.43 -14.09
N VAL A 235 14.26 -7.35 -14.33
CA VAL A 235 13.98 -8.60 -15.03
C VAL A 235 14.19 -9.78 -14.10
N GLU A 236 13.17 -10.61 -13.95
CA GLU A 236 13.26 -11.92 -13.33
C GLU A 236 13.37 -13.00 -14.41
N VAL A 237 14.41 -13.83 -14.31
CA VAL A 237 14.63 -14.97 -15.18
C VAL A 237 14.15 -16.23 -14.47
N SER A 238 13.14 -16.91 -15.02
CA SER A 238 12.60 -18.17 -14.50
C SER A 238 12.94 -19.29 -15.46
N SER A 239 13.69 -20.29 -15.01
CA SER A 239 14.12 -21.42 -15.83
C SER A 239 13.47 -22.72 -15.40
N TYR A 240 13.08 -23.52 -16.37
CA TYR A 240 12.38 -24.78 -16.17
C TYR A 240 13.06 -25.90 -16.93
N SER A 241 12.80 -27.14 -16.55
CA SER A 241 13.14 -28.36 -17.27
C SER A 241 11.88 -29.20 -17.49
N ASP A 242 11.94 -30.12 -18.45
CA ASP A 242 10.89 -31.14 -18.59
C ASP A 242 10.96 -32.16 -17.43
N CYS A 243 9.97 -33.05 -17.36
CA CYS A 243 9.86 -34.06 -16.31
C CYS A 243 10.72 -35.34 -16.57
N ARG A 244 11.55 -35.35 -17.62
CA ARG A 244 12.46 -36.46 -17.89
C ARG A 244 13.67 -36.40 -16.97
N GLY A 245 13.92 -37.48 -16.23
CA GLY A 245 15.03 -37.57 -15.30
C GLY A 245 14.60 -37.48 -13.83
N LYS A 246 15.60 -37.34 -12.94
CA LYS A 246 15.35 -37.20 -11.51
C LYS A 246 15.05 -35.76 -11.17
N ARG A 247 14.06 -35.50 -10.30
CA ARG A 247 13.66 -34.15 -9.88
C ARG A 247 14.84 -33.26 -9.39
N LYS A 248 15.77 -33.87 -8.63
CA LYS A 248 16.96 -33.14 -8.16
C LYS A 248 17.83 -32.68 -9.33
N TYR A 249 18.04 -33.57 -10.31
CA TYR A 249 18.81 -33.28 -11.51
C TYR A 249 18.13 -32.16 -12.35
N ASN A 250 16.83 -32.23 -12.55
CA ASN A 250 16.03 -31.23 -13.27
C ASN A 250 16.11 -29.87 -12.61
N LEU A 251 16.11 -29.83 -11.26
CA LEU A 251 16.30 -28.59 -10.51
C LEU A 251 17.70 -28.01 -10.74
N GLU A 252 18.75 -28.82 -10.63
CA GLU A 252 20.14 -28.40 -10.84
C GLU A 252 20.36 -27.90 -12.29
N LEU A 253 19.82 -28.60 -13.29
CA LEU A 253 19.92 -28.21 -14.70
C LEU A 253 19.21 -26.87 -14.97
N SER A 254 18.00 -26.70 -14.43
CA SER A 254 17.28 -25.43 -14.57
C SER A 254 17.98 -24.28 -13.88
N GLU A 255 18.62 -24.50 -12.73
CA GLU A 255 19.43 -23.49 -12.04
C GLU A 255 20.67 -23.10 -12.87
N GLN A 256 21.38 -24.05 -13.47
CA GLN A 256 22.52 -23.77 -14.35
C GLN A 256 22.10 -22.92 -15.55
N ARG A 257 20.99 -23.26 -16.21
CA ARG A 257 20.39 -22.47 -17.31
C ARG A 257 20.08 -21.06 -16.88
N ASN A 258 19.50 -20.93 -15.70
CA ASN A 258 19.15 -19.63 -15.10
C ASN A 258 20.40 -18.76 -14.91
N GLN A 259 21.43 -19.32 -14.29
CA GLN A 259 22.68 -18.62 -14.02
C GLN A 259 23.41 -18.22 -15.31
N THR A 260 23.37 -19.03 -16.36
CA THR A 260 23.95 -18.69 -17.67
C THR A 260 23.35 -17.40 -18.19
N ILE A 261 22.03 -17.26 -18.22
CA ILE A 261 21.36 -16.05 -18.71
C ILE A 261 21.57 -14.87 -17.76
N ILE A 262 21.42 -15.07 -16.46
CA ILE A 262 21.62 -13.99 -15.49
C ILE A 262 23.03 -13.42 -15.58
N ASN A 263 24.06 -14.29 -15.65
CA ASN A 263 25.43 -13.83 -15.73
C ASN A 263 25.70 -13.11 -17.05
N TYR A 264 25.14 -13.61 -18.15
CA TYR A 264 25.25 -12.96 -19.46
C TYR A 264 24.68 -11.54 -19.42
N VAL A 265 23.43 -11.38 -18.92
CA VAL A 265 22.77 -10.07 -18.84
C VAL A 265 23.47 -9.14 -17.86
N LYS A 266 23.89 -9.64 -16.68
CA LYS A 266 24.65 -8.85 -15.68
C LYS A 266 25.89 -8.21 -16.23
N ASN A 267 26.61 -8.91 -17.13
CA ASN A 267 27.83 -8.40 -17.75
C ASN A 267 27.56 -7.35 -18.83
N ALA A 268 26.31 -7.21 -19.28
CA ALA A 268 25.90 -6.33 -20.38
C ALA A 268 25.06 -5.13 -19.92
N ILE A 269 24.73 -5.01 -18.62
CA ILE A 269 23.92 -3.92 -18.08
C ILE A 269 24.66 -3.09 -17.03
N ASP A 270 24.31 -1.80 -16.93
CA ASP A 270 24.96 -0.85 -16.01
C ASP A 270 24.71 -1.16 -14.53
N LYS A 271 23.55 -1.76 -14.20
CA LYS A 271 23.13 -2.10 -12.83
C LYS A 271 22.79 -3.59 -12.73
N PRO A 272 23.79 -4.45 -12.41
CA PRO A 272 23.63 -5.91 -12.39
C PRO A 272 22.57 -6.45 -11.42
N GLU A 273 22.24 -5.70 -10.37
CA GLU A 273 21.22 -6.06 -9.38
C GLU A 273 19.80 -6.08 -9.94
N ARG A 274 19.57 -5.46 -11.11
CA ARG A 274 18.26 -5.42 -11.77
C ARG A 274 17.87 -6.72 -12.51
N VAL A 275 18.80 -7.67 -12.62
CA VAL A 275 18.49 -9.00 -13.15
C VAL A 275 18.77 -10.07 -12.10
N PHE A 276 17.79 -10.92 -11.85
CA PHE A 276 17.85 -12.03 -10.90
C PHE A 276 16.89 -13.15 -11.33
N GLY A 277 16.90 -14.25 -10.64
CA GLY A 277 16.00 -15.37 -10.93
C GLY A 277 16.45 -16.66 -10.29
N LYS A 278 15.80 -17.75 -10.65
CA LYS A 278 16.18 -19.10 -10.23
C LYS A 278 15.62 -20.18 -11.16
N GLY A 279 16.20 -21.37 -11.05
CA GLY A 279 15.67 -22.58 -11.63
C GLY A 279 14.52 -23.17 -10.79
N TYR A 280 13.50 -23.67 -11.44
CA TYR A 280 12.32 -24.31 -10.84
C TYR A 280 12.24 -25.82 -11.14
N GLY A 281 13.20 -26.35 -11.89
CA GLY A 281 13.14 -27.74 -12.33
C GLY A 281 11.88 -28.03 -13.13
N GLU A 282 11.20 -29.11 -12.78
CA GLU A 282 9.93 -29.52 -13.37
C GLU A 282 8.69 -28.89 -12.68
N ASP A 283 8.88 -28.05 -11.65
CA ASP A 283 7.80 -27.38 -10.93
C ASP A 283 7.27 -26.19 -11.73
N ARG A 284 6.15 -26.36 -12.43
CA ARG A 284 5.57 -25.38 -13.36
C ARG A 284 4.49 -24.53 -12.75
N ILE A 285 4.42 -23.28 -13.19
CA ILE A 285 3.36 -22.35 -12.81
C ILE A 285 2.03 -22.71 -13.50
N ASN A 286 2.06 -23.31 -14.70
CA ASN A 286 0.86 -23.68 -15.48
C ASN A 286 1.04 -25.01 -16.21
N GLY A 287 0.73 -26.07 -15.60
CA GLY A 287 0.61 -27.50 -15.84
C GLY A 287 0.71 -28.18 -17.23
N ASN A 288 0.87 -27.53 -18.37
CA ASN A 288 0.66 -28.19 -19.67
C ASN A 288 1.75 -28.07 -20.73
N ASP A 289 2.92 -27.50 -20.46
CA ASP A 289 3.95 -27.35 -21.48
C ASP A 289 5.13 -28.32 -21.26
N THR A 290 5.51 -29.07 -22.29
CA THR A 290 6.54 -30.14 -22.24
C THR A 290 7.93 -29.67 -22.66
N LYS A 291 8.13 -28.35 -22.89
CA LYS A 291 9.39 -27.78 -23.38
C LYS A 291 10.17 -27.12 -22.26
N ASP A 292 11.50 -27.26 -22.32
CA ASP A 292 12.42 -26.52 -21.46
C ASP A 292 12.46 -25.05 -21.92
N TYR A 293 12.18 -24.09 -21.04
CA TYR A 293 12.17 -22.66 -21.41
C TYR A 293 12.55 -21.76 -20.26
N ILE A 294 12.95 -20.53 -20.60
CA ILE A 294 13.14 -19.42 -19.69
C ILE A 294 12.05 -18.39 -19.96
N ILE A 295 11.36 -17.95 -18.91
CA ILE A 295 10.46 -16.83 -18.95
C ILE A 295 11.24 -15.62 -18.46
N LEU A 296 11.34 -14.59 -19.29
CA LEU A 296 11.84 -13.29 -18.90
C LEU A 296 10.62 -12.44 -18.51
N GLY A 297 10.50 -12.12 -17.23
CA GLY A 297 9.46 -11.24 -16.72
C GLY A 297 10.05 -9.91 -16.27
N GLY A 298 9.37 -8.81 -16.55
CA GLY A 298 9.80 -7.47 -16.12
C GLY A 298 8.91 -6.91 -15.03
N THR A 299 9.50 -6.12 -14.13
CA THR A 299 8.78 -5.24 -13.21
C THR A 299 9.08 -3.80 -13.59
N PHE A 300 8.02 -2.99 -13.76
CA PHE A 300 8.12 -1.55 -13.97
C PHE A 300 7.57 -0.82 -12.76
N GLU A 301 8.30 0.18 -12.26
CA GLU A 301 7.69 1.21 -11.43
C GLU A 301 6.90 2.13 -12.35
N SER A 302 5.58 2.12 -12.13
CA SER A 302 4.59 3.04 -12.68
C SER A 302 5.07 3.92 -13.85
N PHE A 303 4.84 3.48 -15.07
CA PHE A 303 4.65 4.43 -16.16
C PHE A 303 3.35 5.19 -15.83
N ASN A 304 3.47 6.46 -15.48
CA ASN A 304 2.39 7.40 -15.63
C ASN A 304 2.06 7.46 -17.14
N LEU A 305 1.11 6.66 -17.56
CA LEU A 305 0.38 6.92 -18.78
C LEU A 305 -0.37 8.23 -18.54
N VAL A 306 0.25 9.34 -18.86
CA VAL A 306 -0.47 10.59 -19.10
C VAL A 306 -1.29 10.30 -20.35
N GLU A 307 -2.55 9.91 -20.16
CA GLU A 307 -3.55 10.03 -21.20
C GLU A 307 -3.65 11.52 -21.55
N GLU A 308 -2.98 11.93 -22.61
CA GLU A 308 -3.35 13.14 -23.33
C GLU A 308 -4.76 12.91 -23.89
N ARG A 309 -5.77 13.36 -23.14
CA ARG A 309 -7.11 13.55 -23.70
C ARG A 309 -7.02 14.66 -24.75
N LYS A 310 -7.14 14.26 -26.03
CA LYS A 310 -7.57 15.18 -27.09
C LYS A 310 -9.03 15.53 -26.92
#